data_829a32a2c1e017701655ddfb5ab88bfe
#
_entry.id   829a32a2c1e017701655ddfb5ab88bfe
#
_cell.length_a   1.000
_cell.length_b   1.000
_cell.length_c   1.000
_cell.angle_alpha   90.00
_cell.angle_beta   90.00
_cell.angle_gamma   90.00
#
_symmetry.space_group_name_H-M   'P 1'
#
loop_
_entity.id
_entity.type
_entity.pdbx_description
1 polymer ?
#
loop_
_entity_poly.entity_id
_entity_poly.type
_entity_poly.pdbx_seq_one_letter_code
_entity_poly.pdbx_strand_id
1 'polypeptide(L)'
;VVCAGGGVGVAPMLPIIQALKAAGNRVISVLAGRSKDLIILEEEVRKSSDEVVIMTDDGSYGTKGLVTEGIESIIKREKVDKCFAIGPAIMMKFVCLLTKKYEIPTDVSLNTIMVDGTGMCGACRVTVGGKTKFVCVDGPEFDGHQVDFDEMLKRMGAFKDIEVHEMEKPEHVHPVIIDNSQLTIDNAEAVVKD
;
A
#
# COMPACT_ATOMS: atom_id res chain seq x y z
N VAL A 1 -6.41 -15.18 7.56
CA VAL A 1 -6.01 -13.76 7.51
C VAL A 1 -6.51 -13.12 6.22
N VAL A 2 -6.80 -11.80 6.25
CA VAL A 2 -7.19 -11.01 5.07
C VAL A 2 -6.07 -10.05 4.74
N CYS A 3 -5.68 -9.97 3.46
CA CYS A 3 -4.68 -9.04 2.93
C CYS A 3 -5.35 -8.13 1.90
N ALA A 4 -5.49 -6.84 2.21
CA ALA A 4 -6.17 -5.86 1.37
C ALA A 4 -5.17 -4.92 0.69
N GLY A 5 -4.98 -5.07 -0.62
CA GLY A 5 -4.05 -4.28 -1.43
C GLY A 5 -4.79 -3.32 -2.37
N GLY A 6 -4.45 -2.03 -2.35
CA GLY A 6 -5.03 -1.01 -3.22
C GLY A 6 -4.01 -0.38 -4.16
N GLY A 7 -4.25 -0.47 -5.49
CA GLY A 7 -3.36 0.07 -6.51
C GLY A 7 -1.93 -0.46 -6.34
N VAL A 8 -0.93 0.43 -6.34
CA VAL A 8 0.48 0.07 -6.16
C VAL A 8 0.77 -0.65 -4.83
N GLY A 9 -0.10 -0.50 -3.82
CA GLY A 9 0.03 -1.16 -2.52
C GLY A 9 0.00 -2.70 -2.58
N VAL A 10 -0.45 -3.28 -3.70
CA VAL A 10 -0.37 -4.72 -3.93
C VAL A 10 1.08 -5.20 -4.03
N ALA A 11 1.99 -4.39 -4.56
CA ALA A 11 3.39 -4.78 -4.74
C ALA A 11 4.09 -5.05 -3.38
N PRO A 12 4.11 -4.13 -2.40
CA PRO A 12 4.64 -4.43 -1.07
C PRO A 12 3.80 -5.43 -0.27
N MET A 13 2.52 -5.64 -0.60
CA MET A 13 1.67 -6.66 0.02
C MET A 13 2.07 -8.09 -0.39
N LEU A 14 2.53 -8.30 -1.61
CA LEU A 14 2.82 -9.64 -2.16
C LEU A 14 3.81 -10.44 -1.29
N PRO A 15 4.99 -9.92 -0.87
CA PRO A 15 5.89 -10.66 0.01
C PRO A 15 5.27 -10.99 1.37
N ILE A 16 4.37 -10.15 1.90
CA ILE A 16 3.64 -10.44 3.15
C ILE A 16 2.68 -11.62 2.93
N ILE A 17 1.93 -11.63 1.82
CA ILE A 17 1.04 -12.73 1.44
C ILE A 17 1.84 -14.03 1.34
N GLN A 18 2.99 -14.01 0.65
CA GLN A 18 3.85 -15.17 0.49
C GLN A 18 4.37 -15.72 1.83
N ALA A 19 4.83 -14.82 2.71
CA ALA A 19 5.32 -15.18 4.03
C ALA A 19 4.20 -15.77 4.91
N LEU A 20 3.02 -15.16 4.91
CA LEU A 20 1.86 -15.67 5.64
C LEU A 20 1.42 -17.05 5.13
N LYS A 21 1.42 -17.23 3.80
CA LYS A 21 1.09 -18.52 3.20
C LYS A 21 2.11 -19.60 3.56
N ALA A 22 3.40 -19.28 3.48
CA ALA A 22 4.49 -20.19 3.86
C ALA A 22 4.43 -20.57 5.34
N ALA A 23 3.93 -19.68 6.21
CA ALA A 23 3.70 -19.94 7.63
C ALA A 23 2.44 -20.79 7.91
N GLY A 24 1.75 -21.27 6.87
CA GLY A 24 0.59 -22.17 7.01
C GLY A 24 -0.75 -21.45 7.26
N ASN A 25 -0.82 -20.15 7.08
CA ASN A 25 -2.07 -19.43 7.21
C ASN A 25 -3.00 -19.68 6.01
N ARG A 26 -4.31 -19.62 6.26
CA ARG A 26 -5.29 -19.39 5.22
C ARG A 26 -5.31 -17.91 4.87
N VAL A 27 -4.91 -17.59 3.64
CA VAL A 27 -4.76 -16.21 3.16
C VAL A 27 -5.84 -15.90 2.13
N ILE A 28 -6.63 -14.88 2.39
CA ILE A 28 -7.61 -14.32 1.46
C ILE A 28 -7.14 -12.93 1.09
N SER A 29 -6.88 -12.70 -0.19
CA SER A 29 -6.42 -11.41 -0.69
C SER A 29 -7.55 -10.64 -1.35
N VAL A 30 -7.67 -9.35 -1.02
CA VAL A 30 -8.60 -8.41 -1.65
C VAL A 30 -7.78 -7.41 -2.46
N LEU A 31 -7.86 -7.47 -3.77
CA LEU A 31 -7.23 -6.54 -4.69
C LEU A 31 -8.23 -5.46 -5.08
N ALA A 32 -7.87 -4.20 -4.87
CA ALA A 32 -8.76 -3.08 -5.16
C ALA A 32 -8.11 -2.06 -6.10
N GLY A 33 -8.91 -1.55 -7.04
CA GLY A 33 -8.50 -0.52 -7.99
C GLY A 33 -9.70 0.29 -8.48
N ARG A 34 -9.45 1.45 -9.09
CA ARG A 34 -10.53 2.23 -9.72
C ARG A 34 -11.13 1.51 -10.93
N SER A 35 -10.27 0.83 -11.71
CA SER A 35 -10.62 0.10 -12.93
C SER A 35 -9.74 -1.14 -13.08
N LYS A 36 -10.10 -2.00 -14.04
CA LYS A 36 -9.35 -3.22 -14.38
C LYS A 36 -7.86 -2.95 -14.62
N ASP A 37 -7.52 -1.89 -15.35
CA ASP A 37 -6.14 -1.58 -15.76
C ASP A 37 -5.23 -1.21 -14.58
N LEU A 38 -5.83 -0.91 -13.40
CA LEU A 38 -5.12 -0.60 -12.16
C LEU A 38 -5.00 -1.81 -11.21
N ILE A 39 -5.49 -2.97 -11.61
CA ILE A 39 -5.25 -4.23 -10.88
C ILE A 39 -3.93 -4.81 -11.34
N ILE A 40 -2.97 -4.89 -10.45
CA ILE A 40 -1.61 -5.35 -10.71
C ILE A 40 -1.31 -6.64 -9.95
N LEU A 41 -0.34 -7.43 -10.43
CA LEU A 41 0.19 -8.63 -9.78
C LEU A 41 -0.89 -9.68 -9.40
N GLU A 42 -2.01 -9.71 -10.13
CA GLU A 42 -3.11 -10.61 -9.82
C GLU A 42 -2.67 -12.08 -9.85
N GLU A 43 -1.90 -12.48 -10.88
CA GLU A 43 -1.45 -13.87 -11.03
C GLU A 43 -0.54 -14.32 -9.89
N GLU A 44 0.38 -13.45 -9.47
CA GLU A 44 1.30 -13.72 -8.37
C GLU A 44 0.56 -13.84 -7.04
N VAL A 45 -0.41 -12.94 -6.81
CA VAL A 45 -1.26 -12.99 -5.62
C VAL A 45 -2.12 -14.26 -5.62
N ARG A 46 -2.70 -14.64 -6.77
CA ARG A 46 -3.48 -15.89 -6.88
C ARG A 46 -2.66 -17.13 -6.58
N LYS A 47 -1.39 -17.17 -6.99
CA LYS A 47 -0.48 -18.28 -6.68
C LYS A 47 -0.13 -18.38 -5.19
N SER A 48 -0.22 -17.28 -4.48
CA SER A 48 0.20 -17.15 -3.08
C SER A 48 -0.97 -17.04 -2.08
N SER A 49 -2.23 -17.05 -2.55
CA SER A 49 -3.42 -16.93 -1.72
C SER A 49 -4.35 -18.13 -1.89
N ASP A 50 -5.14 -18.44 -0.87
CA ASP A 50 -6.19 -19.45 -0.97
C ASP A 50 -7.41 -18.93 -1.75
N GLU A 51 -7.62 -17.63 -1.69
CA GLU A 51 -8.71 -16.96 -2.38
C GLU A 51 -8.30 -15.53 -2.73
N VAL A 52 -8.76 -15.05 -3.89
CA VAL A 52 -8.57 -13.66 -4.32
C VAL A 52 -9.91 -13.06 -4.69
N VAL A 53 -10.26 -11.97 -4.01
CA VAL A 53 -11.42 -11.14 -4.28
C VAL A 53 -10.94 -9.89 -5.01
N ILE A 54 -11.53 -9.56 -6.15
CA ILE A 54 -11.20 -8.36 -6.91
C ILE A 54 -12.35 -7.38 -6.83
N MET A 55 -12.01 -6.13 -6.45
CA MET A 55 -12.95 -5.02 -6.34
C MET A 55 -12.53 -3.88 -7.27
N THR A 56 -13.44 -3.37 -8.08
CA THR A 56 -13.20 -2.17 -8.88
C THR A 56 -14.32 -1.16 -8.68
N ASP A 57 -13.94 0.13 -8.54
CA ASP A 57 -14.90 1.20 -8.26
C ASP A 57 -15.91 1.34 -9.42
N ASP A 58 -15.44 1.20 -10.65
CA ASP A 58 -16.26 1.32 -11.88
C ASP A 58 -16.99 0.03 -12.26
N GLY A 59 -16.61 -1.13 -11.68
CA GLY A 59 -17.17 -2.43 -12.02
C GLY A 59 -16.63 -3.03 -13.32
N SER A 60 -15.54 -2.50 -13.86
CA SER A 60 -14.93 -3.00 -15.12
C SER A 60 -14.29 -4.38 -14.97
N TYR A 61 -14.01 -4.80 -13.72
CA TYR A 61 -13.46 -6.13 -13.42
C TYR A 61 -13.78 -6.58 -11.99
N GLY A 62 -14.00 -7.88 -11.80
CA GLY A 62 -14.37 -8.44 -10.51
C GLY A 62 -15.75 -7.96 -10.04
N THR A 63 -15.84 -7.59 -8.79
CA THR A 63 -17.06 -7.05 -8.17
C THR A 63 -16.97 -5.52 -8.12
N LYS A 64 -18.04 -4.84 -8.54
CA LYS A 64 -18.14 -3.39 -8.39
C LYS A 64 -18.29 -3.03 -6.91
N GLY A 65 -17.44 -2.13 -6.42
CA GLY A 65 -17.52 -1.64 -5.05
C GLY A 65 -16.15 -1.33 -4.45
N LEU A 66 -16.15 -0.95 -3.19
CA LEU A 66 -14.95 -0.60 -2.45
C LEU A 66 -14.30 -1.82 -1.79
N VAL A 67 -13.01 -1.72 -1.49
CA VAL A 67 -12.25 -2.77 -0.78
C VAL A 67 -12.93 -3.18 0.54
N THR A 68 -13.55 -2.23 1.25
CA THR A 68 -14.27 -2.48 2.50
C THR A 68 -15.46 -3.42 2.33
N GLU A 69 -16.17 -3.35 1.21
CA GLU A 69 -17.29 -4.24 0.91
C GLU A 69 -16.78 -5.67 0.65
N GLY A 70 -15.65 -5.79 -0.06
CA GLY A 70 -14.98 -7.08 -0.26
C GLY A 70 -14.56 -7.71 1.08
N ILE A 71 -13.90 -6.94 1.96
CA ILE A 71 -13.49 -7.40 3.29
C ILE A 71 -14.72 -7.78 4.13
N GLU A 72 -15.77 -6.94 4.14
CA GLU A 72 -16.97 -7.21 4.92
C GLU A 72 -17.68 -8.48 4.46
N SER A 73 -17.69 -8.77 3.15
CA SER A 73 -18.25 -10.01 2.60
C SER A 73 -17.52 -11.25 3.13
N ILE A 74 -16.19 -11.15 3.29
CA ILE A 74 -15.36 -12.22 3.85
C ILE A 74 -15.66 -12.40 5.34
N ILE A 75 -15.67 -11.32 6.12
CA ILE A 75 -15.96 -11.34 7.56
C ILE A 75 -17.32 -11.96 7.87
N LYS A 76 -18.32 -11.71 7.02
CA LYS A 76 -19.69 -12.26 7.20
C LYS A 76 -19.78 -13.76 6.95
N ARG A 77 -18.86 -14.35 6.18
CA ARG A 77 -18.91 -15.78 5.82
C ARG A 77 -17.91 -16.65 6.60
N GLU A 78 -16.83 -16.07 7.08
CA GLU A 78 -15.82 -16.83 7.82
C GLU A 78 -15.08 -15.95 8.84
N LYS A 79 -14.52 -16.60 9.86
CA LYS A 79 -13.75 -15.92 10.90
C LYS A 79 -12.44 -15.38 10.33
N VAL A 80 -12.17 -14.11 10.58
CA VAL A 80 -10.91 -13.42 10.23
C VAL A 80 -10.16 -13.10 11.52
N ASP A 81 -8.96 -13.64 11.69
CA ASP A 81 -8.17 -13.42 12.90
C ASP A 81 -7.29 -12.17 12.80
N LYS A 82 -6.90 -11.75 11.60
CA LYS A 82 -6.09 -10.55 11.35
C LYS A 82 -6.30 -10.00 9.95
N CYS A 83 -6.19 -8.69 9.82
CA CYS A 83 -6.20 -7.99 8.53
C CYS A 83 -4.88 -7.24 8.32
N PHE A 84 -4.41 -7.21 7.07
CA PHE A 84 -3.32 -6.36 6.61
C PHE A 84 -3.85 -5.45 5.51
N ALA A 85 -3.54 -4.16 5.55
CA ALA A 85 -4.01 -3.23 4.53
C ALA A 85 -2.87 -2.33 4.05
N ILE A 86 -2.61 -2.33 2.74
CA ILE A 86 -1.61 -1.48 2.09
C ILE A 86 -2.23 -0.83 0.85
N GLY A 87 -2.18 0.48 0.78
CA GLY A 87 -2.75 1.23 -0.34
C GLY A 87 -2.89 2.71 -0.03
N PRO A 88 -3.75 3.43 -0.73
CA PRO A 88 -4.04 4.82 -0.43
C PRO A 88 -4.43 5.04 1.04
N ALA A 89 -3.93 6.11 1.65
CA ALA A 89 -4.18 6.39 3.08
C ALA A 89 -5.67 6.41 3.44
N ILE A 90 -6.50 6.96 2.54
CA ILE A 90 -7.96 6.98 2.71
C ILE A 90 -8.55 5.56 2.71
N MET A 91 -8.04 4.65 1.87
CA MET A 91 -8.45 3.25 1.85
C MET A 91 -8.10 2.58 3.17
N MET A 92 -6.85 2.71 3.64
CA MET A 92 -6.40 2.13 4.91
C MET A 92 -7.23 2.65 6.09
N LYS A 93 -7.55 3.96 6.13
CA LYS A 93 -8.45 4.53 7.13
C LYS A 93 -9.79 3.80 7.19
N PHE A 94 -10.47 3.64 6.04
CA PHE A 94 -11.79 2.98 6.02
C PHE A 94 -11.71 1.49 6.31
N VAL A 95 -10.65 0.81 5.90
CA VAL A 95 -10.40 -0.59 6.30
C VAL A 95 -10.26 -0.70 7.82
N CYS A 96 -9.48 0.19 8.45
CA CYS A 96 -9.31 0.19 9.90
C CYS A 96 -10.62 0.51 10.65
N LEU A 97 -11.43 1.43 10.13
CA LEU A 97 -12.76 1.71 10.70
C LEU A 97 -13.68 0.49 10.62
N LEU A 98 -13.67 -0.22 9.50
CA LEU A 98 -14.43 -1.45 9.32
C LEU A 98 -13.95 -2.54 10.28
N THR A 99 -12.66 -2.87 10.26
CA THR A 99 -12.09 -3.97 11.06
C THR A 99 -12.20 -3.71 12.56
N LYS A 100 -12.12 -2.45 12.99
CA LYS A 100 -12.33 -2.04 14.37
C LYS A 100 -13.75 -2.36 14.85
N LYS A 101 -14.76 -2.17 13.99
CA LYS A 101 -16.17 -2.53 14.28
C LYS A 101 -16.34 -4.03 14.54
N TYR A 102 -15.52 -4.85 13.89
CA TYR A 102 -15.52 -6.32 14.03
C TYR A 102 -14.42 -6.85 14.98
N GLU A 103 -13.73 -5.95 15.68
CA GLU A 103 -12.66 -6.29 16.63
C GLU A 103 -11.52 -7.12 16.00
N ILE A 104 -11.26 -6.94 14.71
CA ILE A 104 -10.21 -7.64 13.97
C ILE A 104 -8.92 -6.83 14.02
N PRO A 105 -7.83 -7.32 14.66
CA PRO A 105 -6.54 -6.66 14.64
C PRO A 105 -6.09 -6.35 13.21
N THR A 106 -5.64 -5.13 12.95
CA THR A 106 -5.32 -4.68 11.60
C THR A 106 -3.97 -3.97 11.57
N ASP A 107 -3.03 -4.51 10.81
CA ASP A 107 -1.78 -3.82 10.51
C ASP A 107 -1.90 -3.08 9.17
N VAL A 108 -1.34 -1.88 9.13
CA VAL A 108 -1.26 -1.05 7.93
C VAL A 108 0.19 -0.70 7.63
N SER A 109 0.56 -0.66 6.36
CA SER A 109 1.87 -0.15 5.94
C SER A 109 1.69 1.27 5.42
N LEU A 110 2.21 2.25 6.16
CA LEU A 110 1.95 3.66 5.92
C LEU A 110 2.88 4.23 4.84
N ASN A 111 2.31 5.08 4.00
CA ASN A 111 2.97 5.74 2.87
C ASN A 111 2.98 7.27 3.01
N THR A 112 3.52 7.78 4.11
CA THR A 112 3.66 9.22 4.34
C THR A 112 4.69 9.87 3.41
N ILE A 113 4.70 11.22 3.35
CA ILE A 113 5.78 11.96 2.66
C ILE A 113 7.11 11.57 3.30
N MET A 114 8.08 11.15 2.49
CA MET A 114 9.44 10.84 2.90
C MET A 114 10.45 11.71 2.17
N VAL A 115 11.45 12.19 2.90
CA VAL A 115 12.52 13.03 2.36
C VAL A 115 13.88 12.33 2.49
N ASP A 116 14.36 12.03 3.71
CA ASP A 116 15.66 11.40 3.89
C ASP A 116 15.61 9.91 4.27
N GLY A 117 14.55 9.44 4.88
CA GLY A 117 14.40 8.04 5.27
C GLY A 117 15.21 7.60 6.50
N THR A 118 15.91 8.52 7.19
CA THR A 118 16.84 8.19 8.29
C THR A 118 16.30 8.52 9.69
N GLY A 119 15.08 9.07 9.77
CA GLY A 119 14.47 9.52 11.03
C GLY A 119 14.90 10.90 11.49
N MET A 120 15.73 11.62 10.73
CA MET A 120 16.28 12.92 11.14
C MET A 120 15.37 14.10 10.75
N CYS A 121 14.84 14.12 9.53
CA CYS A 121 14.09 15.28 9.01
C CYS A 121 12.66 15.42 9.57
N GLY A 122 12.07 14.34 10.07
CA GLY A 122 10.70 14.32 10.61
C GLY A 122 9.58 14.52 9.58
N ALA A 123 9.87 14.49 8.28
CA ALA A 123 8.87 14.65 7.23
C ALA A 123 7.80 13.55 7.29
N CYS A 124 8.19 12.32 7.56
CA CYS A 124 7.33 11.13 7.63
C CYS A 124 6.65 10.92 8.99
N ARG A 125 6.60 11.94 9.86
CA ARG A 125 5.97 11.79 11.19
C ARG A 125 4.47 11.53 11.05
N VAL A 126 3.99 10.68 11.94
CA VAL A 126 2.58 10.30 12.09
C VAL A 126 2.27 10.11 13.57
N THR A 127 1.05 10.35 14.00
CA THR A 127 0.60 10.04 15.35
C THR A 127 0.02 8.64 15.41
N VAL A 128 0.61 7.79 16.27
CA VAL A 128 0.15 6.42 16.53
C VAL A 128 0.03 6.20 18.03
N GLY A 129 -1.17 5.86 18.51
CA GLY A 129 -1.45 5.69 19.94
C GLY A 129 -1.17 6.96 20.75
N GLY A 130 -1.41 8.14 20.18
CA GLY A 130 -1.16 9.45 20.79
C GLY A 130 0.32 9.85 20.87
N LYS A 131 1.23 9.09 20.22
CA LYS A 131 2.67 9.38 20.19
C LYS A 131 3.13 9.65 18.77
N THR A 132 4.04 10.62 18.61
CA THR A 132 4.68 10.86 17.32
C THR A 132 5.62 9.69 16.98
N LYS A 133 5.48 9.15 15.77
CA LYS A 133 6.31 8.12 15.19
C LYS A 133 6.87 8.59 13.84
N PHE A 134 8.01 8.06 13.44
CA PHE A 134 8.60 8.32 12.13
C PHE A 134 8.50 7.05 11.27
N VAL A 135 7.67 7.11 10.22
CA VAL A 135 7.35 5.92 9.41
C VAL A 135 8.60 5.25 8.84
N CYS A 136 9.63 6.01 8.49
CA CYS A 136 10.88 5.48 7.91
C CYS A 136 11.73 4.64 8.89
N VAL A 137 11.62 4.84 10.20
CA VAL A 137 12.46 4.13 11.20
C VAL A 137 11.64 3.39 12.26
N ASP A 138 10.40 3.84 12.57
CA ASP A 138 9.52 3.17 13.53
C ASP A 138 8.56 2.17 12.83
N GLY A 139 8.37 2.30 11.49
CA GLY A 139 7.47 1.52 10.66
C GLY A 139 8.20 0.81 9.50
N PRO A 140 7.55 0.68 8.36
CA PRO A 140 6.28 1.31 7.93
C PRO A 140 5.00 0.67 8.48
N GLU A 141 5.09 -0.52 9.10
CA GLU A 141 3.93 -1.24 9.62
C GLU A 141 3.55 -0.75 11.02
N PHE A 142 2.25 -0.48 11.19
CA PHE A 142 1.67 -0.04 12.46
C PHE A 142 0.31 -0.70 12.71
N ASP A 143 -0.08 -0.77 14.00
CA ASP A 143 -1.47 -1.06 14.38
C ASP A 143 -2.39 0.03 13.82
N GLY A 144 -3.13 -0.31 12.79
CA GLY A 144 -3.99 0.62 12.07
C GLY A 144 -5.10 1.25 12.92
N HIS A 145 -5.50 0.58 14.01
CA HIS A 145 -6.51 1.12 14.93
C HIS A 145 -5.97 2.24 15.83
N GLN A 146 -4.65 2.43 15.88
CA GLN A 146 -3.99 3.47 16.67
C GLN A 146 -3.49 4.64 15.83
N VAL A 147 -3.52 4.54 14.50
CA VAL A 147 -3.05 5.59 13.57
C VAL A 147 -4.05 6.75 13.51
N ASP A 148 -3.57 7.98 13.68
CA ASP A 148 -4.35 9.19 13.37
C ASP A 148 -4.29 9.46 11.85
N PHE A 149 -5.24 8.83 11.14
CA PHE A 149 -5.35 9.02 9.69
C PHE A 149 -5.80 10.41 9.28
N ASP A 150 -6.50 11.15 10.14
CA ASP A 150 -6.97 12.50 9.81
C ASP A 150 -5.78 13.49 9.80
N GLU A 151 -4.91 13.40 10.80
CA GLU A 151 -3.65 14.13 10.79
C GLU A 151 -2.78 13.74 9.60
N MET A 152 -2.62 12.44 9.35
CA MET A 152 -1.81 11.92 8.24
C MET A 152 -2.30 12.45 6.88
N LEU A 153 -3.60 12.36 6.59
CA LEU A 153 -4.20 12.83 5.35
C LEU A 153 -4.05 14.35 5.18
N LYS A 154 -4.24 15.12 6.26
CA LYS A 154 -4.03 16.57 6.25
C LYS A 154 -2.59 16.93 5.89
N ARG A 155 -1.61 16.21 6.44
CA ARG A 155 -0.19 16.41 6.14
C ARG A 155 0.18 16.03 4.72
N MET A 156 -0.34 14.90 4.22
CA MET A 156 -0.13 14.47 2.84
C MET A 156 -0.70 15.46 1.83
N GLY A 157 -1.77 16.17 2.17
CA GLY A 157 -2.37 17.19 1.33
C GLY A 157 -1.70 18.57 1.40
N ALA A 158 -0.66 18.77 2.23
CA ALA A 158 -0.08 20.08 2.50
C ALA A 158 0.54 20.78 1.26
N PHE A 159 0.96 20.01 0.26
CA PHE A 159 1.58 20.53 -0.98
C PHE A 159 0.73 20.31 -2.22
N LYS A 160 -0.51 19.80 -2.07
CA LYS A 160 -1.35 19.38 -3.19
C LYS A 160 -1.61 20.48 -4.21
N ASP A 161 -1.84 21.72 -3.75
CA ASP A 161 -2.11 22.86 -4.65
C ASP A 161 -0.86 23.22 -5.46
N ILE A 162 0.33 23.10 -4.83
CA ILE A 162 1.62 23.34 -5.50
C ILE A 162 1.89 22.21 -6.51
N GLU A 163 1.65 20.97 -6.15
CA GLU A 163 1.82 19.80 -7.03
C GLU A 163 0.93 19.91 -8.27
N VAL A 164 -0.35 20.25 -8.10
CA VAL A 164 -1.28 20.45 -9.22
C VAL A 164 -0.81 21.59 -10.13
N HIS A 165 -0.44 22.73 -9.55
CA HIS A 165 0.05 23.87 -10.32
C HIS A 165 1.32 23.54 -11.12
N GLU A 166 2.26 22.84 -10.51
CA GLU A 166 3.49 22.40 -11.20
C GLU A 166 3.20 21.39 -12.31
N MET A 167 2.29 20.45 -12.11
CA MET A 167 1.92 19.46 -13.14
C MET A 167 1.22 20.06 -14.36
N GLU A 168 0.58 21.23 -14.21
CA GLU A 168 -0.06 21.95 -15.31
C GLU A 168 0.94 22.73 -16.19
N LYS A 169 2.21 22.87 -15.76
CA LYS A 169 3.24 23.57 -16.55
C LYS A 169 3.73 22.71 -17.72
N PRO A 170 3.71 23.24 -18.97
CA PRO A 170 4.12 22.48 -20.15
C PRO A 170 5.58 22.01 -20.13
N GLU A 171 6.42 22.62 -19.30
CA GLU A 171 7.86 22.37 -19.21
C GLU A 171 8.21 21.06 -18.44
N HIS A 172 7.26 20.44 -17.78
CA HIS A 172 7.48 19.19 -17.03
C HIS A 172 7.40 17.91 -17.86
N VAL A 173 7.17 18.01 -19.15
CA VAL A 173 7.39 16.88 -20.07
C VAL A 173 8.89 16.83 -20.38
N HIS A 174 9.69 16.45 -19.39
CA HIS A 174 11.04 15.97 -19.69
C HIS A 174 10.87 14.59 -20.34
N PRO A 175 11.14 14.46 -21.66
CA PRO A 175 11.41 13.15 -22.18
C PRO A 175 12.64 12.65 -21.41
N VAL A 176 12.49 11.64 -20.58
CA VAL A 176 13.64 10.84 -20.12
C VAL A 176 14.13 10.16 -21.38
N ILE A 177 14.97 10.85 -22.14
CA ILE A 177 15.76 10.23 -23.20
C ILE A 177 16.78 9.40 -22.45
N ILE A 178 16.42 8.16 -22.14
CA ILE A 178 17.40 7.13 -21.78
C ILE A 178 18.09 6.85 -23.10
N ASP A 179 19.21 7.52 -23.33
CA ASP A 179 20.11 7.15 -24.39
C ASP A 179 20.72 5.78 -24.04
N ASN A 180 20.07 4.72 -24.51
CA ASN A 180 20.53 3.35 -24.33
C ASN A 180 21.92 3.09 -24.95
N SER A 181 22.50 4.04 -25.72
CA SER A 181 23.83 3.92 -26.30
C SER A 181 24.96 4.07 -25.28
N GLN A 182 24.66 4.57 -24.06
CA GLN A 182 25.66 4.74 -22.98
C GLN A 182 25.56 3.69 -21.86
N LEU A 183 24.61 2.76 -21.92
CA LEU A 183 24.54 1.61 -21.01
C LEU A 183 25.46 0.48 -21.56
N THR A 184 26.75 0.71 -21.65
CA THR A 184 27.70 -0.38 -21.76
C THR A 184 27.98 -0.95 -20.39
N ILE A 185 27.67 -2.25 -20.23
CA ILE A 185 27.93 -3.04 -19.01
C ILE A 185 29.44 -3.39 -18.95
N ASP A 186 30.30 -2.39 -18.98
CA ASP A 186 31.77 -2.60 -18.95
C ASP A 186 32.37 -2.43 -17.53
N ASN A 187 31.54 -2.29 -16.47
CA ASN A 187 32.02 -2.11 -15.10
C ASN A 187 31.64 -3.21 -14.11
N ALA A 188 31.25 -4.39 -14.58
CA ALA A 188 30.88 -5.50 -13.68
C ALA A 188 32.09 -6.31 -13.16
N GLU A 189 33.31 -6.06 -13.61
CA GLU A 189 34.50 -6.84 -13.20
C GLU A 189 35.47 -6.12 -12.24
N ALA A 190 35.18 -4.90 -11.83
CA ALA A 190 36.12 -4.09 -11.03
C ALA A 190 35.91 -4.08 -9.50
N VAL A 191 34.94 -4.82 -8.96
CA VAL A 191 34.61 -4.78 -7.50
C VAL A 191 34.81 -6.14 -6.81
N VAL A 192 35.52 -7.08 -7.39
CA VAL A 192 35.93 -8.32 -6.71
C VAL A 192 37.41 -8.53 -6.84
N LYS A 193 38.24 -7.64 -6.27
CA LYS A 193 39.62 -7.88 -5.85
C LYS A 193 40.03 -6.76 -4.90
N ASP A 194 39.89 -7.03 -3.62
CA ASP A 194 40.81 -6.89 -2.50
C ASP A 194 40.06 -7.13 -1.19
#